data_840712bda7721ef92f653855b5cb3cfe
#
_entry.id   840712bda7721ef92f653855b5cb3cfe
#
_cell.length_a   1.000
_cell.length_b   1.000
_cell.length_c   1.000
_cell.angle_alpha   90.00
_cell.angle_beta   90.00
_cell.angle_gamma   90.00
#
_symmetry.space_group_name_H-M   'P 1'
#
loop_
_entity.id
_entity.type
_entity.pdbx_description
1 polymer ?
#
loop_
_entity_poly.entity_id
_entity_poly.type
_entity_poly.pdbx_seq_one_letter_code
_entity_poly.pdbx_strand_id
1 'polypeptide(L)'
;MAATAPEPRDEALFGRLAWITGLRLALLTLLLGAVAFFYFGGQLDRFPYSLRIVFESIGASYALGIVYALWLRSRKELRSLATAQIVLDQATWTAIVYVSGGPSSGATVFYALTCLVGAILIGTRGAALAASLGVLLYVALLANAHFGWILPPPDQVHDFHLASFADLRFPLLVNGLGIVVVAVLAGYLTERLRITGGALEKAEVRAHEAERLAELGRIAAWLAHEIRNPLGSISGSVEMLRESTALSDEEKQLCAIVHREAARLNELVSDMLDLSRPRAAELAAVDVAALVREVVALARRSENGAQVPIDLEGADAEIVARCDGAQIRQVLWNLVRNAVQATPEKGTVKIRIVESGDAVELDVEDSGPGLTDEARGRIFDAFYTTRSHGAGIGLAVVKRIIDEHAPFGASIAVEAAPAGGAV
;
A
#
# COMPACT_ATOMS: atom_id res chain seq x y z
N MET A 1 -8.12 10.05 29.48
CA MET A 1 -6.97 9.73 28.62
C MET A 1 -7.39 8.54 27.74
N ALA A 2 -7.81 8.78 26.51
CA ALA A 2 -8.14 7.73 25.55
C ALA A 2 -6.84 7.02 25.15
N ALA A 3 -6.77 5.71 25.38
CA ALA A 3 -5.67 4.89 24.90
C ALA A 3 -5.75 4.89 23.35
N THR A 4 -4.81 5.54 22.70
CA THR A 4 -4.62 5.45 21.26
C THR A 4 -4.47 3.98 20.89
N ALA A 5 -5.26 3.51 19.90
CA ALA A 5 -5.12 2.16 19.37
C ALA A 5 -3.66 1.93 18.94
N PRO A 6 -3.06 0.77 19.25
CA PRO A 6 -1.68 0.49 18.89
C PRO A 6 -1.54 0.50 17.37
N GLU A 7 -0.44 1.09 16.86
CA GLU A 7 -0.14 1.05 15.44
C GLU A 7 -0.04 -0.41 14.94
N PRO A 8 -0.52 -0.74 13.74
CA PRO A 8 -0.49 -2.11 13.19
C PRO A 8 0.92 -2.75 13.19
N ARG A 9 1.96 -1.92 13.11
CA ARG A 9 3.37 -2.33 13.19
C ARG A 9 3.77 -2.86 14.57
N ASP A 10 3.20 -2.31 15.64
CA ASP A 10 3.51 -2.74 17.01
C ASP A 10 2.81 -4.06 17.37
N GLU A 11 1.62 -4.34 16.82
CA GLU A 11 0.96 -5.63 16.97
C GLU A 11 1.72 -6.76 16.28
N ALA A 12 2.23 -6.52 15.07
CA ALA A 12 3.04 -7.50 14.35
C ALA A 12 4.39 -7.77 15.08
N LEU A 13 5.01 -6.75 15.67
CA LEU A 13 6.23 -6.90 16.46
C LEU A 13 5.95 -7.65 17.78
N PHE A 14 4.83 -7.35 18.44
CA PHE A 14 4.39 -8.05 19.64
C PHE A 14 4.23 -9.56 19.37
N GLY A 15 3.54 -9.95 18.31
CA GLY A 15 3.36 -11.34 17.92
C GLY A 15 4.69 -12.06 17.67
N ARG A 16 5.63 -11.42 16.95
CA ARG A 16 6.97 -11.97 16.71
C ARG A 16 7.78 -12.14 17.98
N LEU A 17 7.77 -11.14 18.87
CA LEU A 17 8.45 -11.21 20.17
C LEU A 17 7.89 -12.31 21.06
N ALA A 18 6.55 -12.45 21.12
CA ALA A 18 5.90 -13.51 21.89
C ALA A 18 6.31 -14.90 21.39
N TRP A 19 6.28 -15.10 20.06
CA TRP A 19 6.66 -16.37 19.45
C TRP A 19 8.14 -16.72 19.67
N ILE A 20 9.04 -15.74 19.49
CA ILE A 20 10.49 -15.93 19.70
C ILE A 20 10.82 -16.19 21.16
N THR A 21 10.14 -15.48 22.10
CA THR A 21 10.33 -15.75 23.53
C THR A 21 9.88 -17.17 23.89
N GLY A 22 8.76 -17.64 23.32
CA GLY A 22 8.30 -19.03 23.47
C GLY A 22 9.29 -20.05 22.88
N LEU A 23 9.79 -19.80 21.66
CA LEU A 23 10.77 -20.64 21.00
C LEU A 23 12.09 -20.73 21.78
N ARG A 24 12.54 -19.60 22.35
CA ARG A 24 13.73 -19.55 23.22
C ARG A 24 13.55 -20.44 24.45
N LEU A 25 12.41 -20.33 25.15
CA LEU A 25 12.14 -21.17 26.31
C LEU A 25 12.11 -22.66 25.93
N ALA A 26 11.54 -23.01 24.80
CA ALA A 26 11.55 -24.39 24.28
C ALA A 26 12.99 -24.87 24.00
N LEU A 27 13.83 -24.04 23.35
CA LEU A 27 15.22 -24.37 23.08
C LEU A 27 16.04 -24.54 24.37
N LEU A 28 15.87 -23.65 25.35
CA LEU A 28 16.53 -23.75 26.65
C LEU A 28 16.09 -25.00 27.41
N THR A 29 14.80 -25.37 27.33
CA THR A 29 14.28 -26.60 27.93
C THR A 29 14.89 -27.84 27.29
N LEU A 30 15.00 -27.83 25.97
CA LEU A 30 15.64 -28.92 25.22
C LEU A 30 17.13 -29.03 25.57
N LEU A 31 17.85 -27.89 25.66
CA LEU A 31 19.26 -27.86 26.06
C LEU A 31 19.42 -28.37 27.50
N LEU A 32 18.58 -27.92 28.44
CA LEU A 32 18.56 -28.40 29.81
C LEU A 32 18.32 -29.93 29.86
N GLY A 33 17.35 -30.42 29.10
CA GLY A 33 17.05 -31.84 28.99
C GLY A 33 18.24 -32.65 28.45
N ALA A 34 18.94 -32.16 27.43
CA ALA A 34 20.12 -32.78 26.88
C ALA A 34 21.27 -32.82 27.91
N VAL A 35 21.53 -31.68 28.58
CA VAL A 35 22.58 -31.63 29.65
C VAL A 35 22.24 -32.59 30.79
N ALA A 36 20.97 -32.61 31.23
CA ALA A 36 20.51 -33.51 32.29
C ALA A 36 20.65 -35.00 31.87
N PHE A 37 20.31 -35.35 30.62
CA PHE A 37 20.45 -36.69 30.09
C PHE A 37 21.91 -37.17 30.15
N PHE A 38 22.85 -36.34 29.70
CA PHE A 38 24.29 -36.69 29.74
C PHE A 38 24.83 -36.69 31.19
N TYR A 39 24.30 -35.82 32.07
CA TYR A 39 24.65 -35.80 33.48
C TYR A 39 24.23 -37.10 34.18
N PHE A 40 22.98 -37.51 34.07
CA PHE A 40 22.48 -38.74 34.66
C PHE A 40 23.10 -40.01 34.02
N GLY A 41 23.60 -39.91 32.78
CA GLY A 41 24.36 -40.95 32.11
C GLY A 41 25.82 -41.08 32.60
N GLY A 42 26.26 -40.27 33.56
CA GLY A 42 27.59 -40.26 34.13
C GLY A 42 28.70 -39.75 33.20
N GLN A 43 28.31 -39.16 32.06
CA GLN A 43 29.31 -38.69 31.08
C GLN A 43 29.87 -37.31 31.44
N LEU A 44 29.18 -36.56 32.29
CA LEU A 44 29.55 -35.19 32.70
C LEU A 44 30.13 -35.09 34.11
N ASP A 45 30.28 -36.20 34.82
CA ASP A 45 30.81 -36.22 36.19
C ASP A 45 32.25 -35.68 36.30
N ARG A 46 32.97 -35.68 35.17
CA ARG A 46 34.34 -35.15 35.08
C ARG A 46 34.40 -33.64 35.04
N PHE A 47 33.26 -32.93 34.83
CA PHE A 47 33.18 -31.52 34.55
C PHE A 47 32.26 -30.78 35.57
N PRO A 48 32.44 -30.89 36.87
CA PRO A 48 31.49 -30.32 37.87
C PRO A 48 31.44 -28.77 37.85
N TYR A 49 32.57 -28.12 37.62
CA TYR A 49 32.63 -26.64 37.57
C TYR A 49 32.03 -26.10 36.25
N SER A 50 32.39 -26.68 35.12
CA SER A 50 31.83 -26.33 33.84
C SER A 50 30.32 -26.54 33.78
N LEU A 51 29.84 -27.66 34.32
CA LEU A 51 28.42 -28.00 34.43
C LEU A 51 27.65 -26.98 35.28
N ARG A 52 28.25 -26.57 36.42
CA ARG A 52 27.65 -25.52 37.27
C ARG A 52 27.43 -24.22 36.46
N ILE A 53 28.43 -23.74 35.71
CA ILE A 53 28.32 -22.53 34.87
C ILE A 53 27.24 -22.68 33.81
N VAL A 54 27.12 -23.86 33.20
CA VAL A 54 26.04 -24.12 32.23
C VAL A 54 24.66 -24.03 32.89
N PHE A 55 24.46 -24.65 34.05
CA PHE A 55 23.20 -24.59 34.77
C PHE A 55 22.87 -23.16 35.25
N GLU A 56 23.87 -22.42 35.73
CA GLU A 56 23.69 -21.01 36.14
C GLU A 56 23.33 -20.15 34.92
N SER A 57 23.97 -20.37 33.76
CA SER A 57 23.66 -19.66 32.51
C SER A 57 22.25 -19.97 31.99
N ILE A 58 21.83 -21.23 32.03
CA ILE A 58 20.47 -21.65 31.65
C ILE A 58 19.46 -21.06 32.63
N GLY A 59 19.73 -21.10 33.95
CA GLY A 59 18.87 -20.52 35.00
C GLY A 59 18.71 -19.01 34.83
N ALA A 60 19.81 -18.29 34.57
CA ALA A 60 19.79 -16.86 34.26
C ALA A 60 18.95 -16.55 33.00
N SER A 61 19.07 -17.40 31.96
CA SER A 61 18.28 -17.25 30.74
C SER A 61 16.78 -17.48 30.95
N TYR A 62 16.38 -18.40 31.82
CA TYR A 62 14.98 -18.54 32.25
C TYR A 62 14.48 -17.32 33.03
N ALA A 63 15.27 -16.80 33.94
CA ALA A 63 14.93 -15.59 34.70
C ALA A 63 14.75 -14.39 33.77
N LEU A 64 15.66 -14.23 32.78
CA LEU A 64 15.50 -13.23 31.71
C LEU A 64 14.24 -13.46 30.89
N GLY A 65 13.90 -14.70 30.58
CA GLY A 65 12.66 -15.06 29.88
C GLY A 65 11.40 -14.56 30.60
N ILE A 66 11.38 -14.67 31.95
CA ILE A 66 10.30 -14.12 32.78
C ILE A 66 10.26 -12.59 32.68
N VAL A 67 11.41 -11.93 32.78
CA VAL A 67 11.50 -10.45 32.65
C VAL A 67 11.00 -10.02 31.26
N TYR A 68 11.36 -10.72 30.20
CA TYR A 68 10.88 -10.43 28.85
C TYR A 68 9.38 -10.62 28.72
N ALA A 69 8.82 -11.67 29.31
CA ALA A 69 7.37 -11.90 29.29
C ALA A 69 6.61 -10.79 30.04
N LEU A 70 7.13 -10.33 31.17
CA LEU A 70 6.56 -9.20 31.93
C LEU A 70 6.66 -7.89 31.15
N TRP A 71 7.81 -7.63 30.51
CA TRP A 71 8.01 -6.45 29.67
C TRP A 71 7.08 -6.48 28.45
N LEU A 72 6.99 -7.63 27.77
CA LEU A 72 6.08 -7.84 26.65
C LEU A 72 4.62 -7.56 27.02
N ARG A 73 4.21 -7.98 28.24
CA ARG A 73 2.86 -7.73 28.76
C ARG A 73 2.54 -6.23 28.90
N SER A 74 3.55 -5.39 29.15
CA SER A 74 3.37 -3.93 29.23
C SER A 74 3.07 -3.27 27.89
N ARG A 75 3.35 -3.91 26.77
CA ARG A 75 3.23 -3.42 25.38
C ARG A 75 3.97 -2.11 25.11
N LYS A 76 4.91 -1.72 25.97
CA LYS A 76 5.71 -0.49 25.82
C LYS A 76 7.10 -0.80 25.33
N GLU A 77 7.63 0.07 24.48
CA GLU A 77 9.02 0.01 24.00
C GLU A 77 9.44 -1.37 23.44
N LEU A 78 8.59 -1.98 22.63
CA LEU A 78 8.83 -3.30 22.05
C LEU A 78 10.15 -3.42 21.28
N ARG A 79 10.61 -2.31 20.68
CA ARG A 79 11.91 -2.29 19.97
C ARG A 79 13.08 -2.37 20.92
N SER A 80 13.00 -1.70 22.07
CA SER A 80 14.02 -1.78 23.14
C SER A 80 14.08 -3.18 23.71
N LEU A 81 12.93 -3.83 23.90
CA LEU A 81 12.85 -5.24 24.31
C LEU A 81 13.51 -6.16 23.29
N ALA A 82 13.24 -5.99 21.99
CA ALA A 82 13.86 -6.78 20.92
C ALA A 82 15.38 -6.62 20.90
N THR A 83 15.88 -5.39 21.08
CA THR A 83 17.32 -5.11 21.15
C THR A 83 17.95 -5.75 22.38
N ALA A 84 17.31 -5.62 23.55
CA ALA A 84 17.78 -6.26 24.79
C ALA A 84 17.85 -7.77 24.66
N GLN A 85 16.85 -8.40 24.03
CA GLN A 85 16.87 -9.84 23.77
C GLN A 85 18.08 -10.27 22.91
N ILE A 86 18.36 -9.55 21.80
CA ILE A 86 19.50 -9.84 20.92
C ILE A 86 20.82 -9.75 21.70
N VAL A 87 21.00 -8.67 22.50
CA VAL A 87 22.24 -8.45 23.24
C VAL A 87 22.47 -9.50 24.31
N LEU A 88 21.42 -9.80 25.11
CA LEU A 88 21.53 -10.76 26.21
C LEU A 88 21.63 -12.21 25.71
N ASP A 89 21.02 -12.53 24.56
CA ASP A 89 21.23 -13.83 23.91
C ASP A 89 22.68 -14.03 23.48
N GLN A 90 23.28 -13.02 22.84
CA GLN A 90 24.70 -13.11 22.45
C GLN A 90 25.61 -13.30 23.66
N ALA A 91 25.35 -12.59 24.77
CA ALA A 91 26.10 -12.77 26.01
C ALA A 91 25.93 -14.19 26.61
N THR A 92 24.71 -14.72 26.60
CA THR A 92 24.41 -16.09 27.07
C THR A 92 25.16 -17.15 26.24
N TRP A 93 25.10 -17.02 24.92
CA TRP A 93 25.81 -17.93 24.01
C TRP A 93 27.32 -17.84 24.18
N THR A 94 27.87 -16.64 24.42
CA THR A 94 29.29 -16.45 24.70
C THR A 94 29.72 -17.22 25.96
N ALA A 95 28.93 -17.15 27.03
CA ALA A 95 29.20 -17.93 28.26
C ALA A 95 29.18 -19.42 27.99
N ILE A 96 28.18 -19.89 27.22
CA ILE A 96 28.10 -21.35 26.88
C ILE A 96 29.28 -21.78 25.98
N VAL A 97 29.63 -21.01 24.98
CA VAL A 97 30.78 -21.28 24.10
C VAL A 97 32.08 -21.32 24.91
N TYR A 98 32.26 -20.36 25.84
CA TYR A 98 33.44 -20.37 26.71
C TYR A 98 33.61 -21.66 27.51
N VAL A 99 32.52 -22.17 28.09
CA VAL A 99 32.54 -23.37 28.94
C VAL A 99 32.57 -24.68 28.14
N SER A 100 32.08 -24.68 26.88
CA SER A 100 31.94 -25.87 26.05
C SER A 100 33.13 -26.15 25.10
N GLY A 101 34.28 -25.54 25.37
CA GLY A 101 35.51 -25.74 24.60
C GLY A 101 36.03 -24.46 23.90
N GLY A 102 35.54 -23.30 24.29
CA GLY A 102 36.05 -22.01 23.80
C GLY A 102 35.96 -21.88 22.28
N PRO A 103 37.06 -21.48 21.61
CA PRO A 103 37.10 -21.25 20.17
C PRO A 103 36.70 -22.45 19.31
N SER A 104 36.87 -23.66 19.80
CA SER A 104 36.59 -24.93 19.09
C SER A 104 35.19 -25.47 19.41
N SER A 105 34.41 -24.78 20.22
CA SER A 105 33.07 -25.20 20.61
C SER A 105 32.10 -25.24 19.43
N GLY A 106 31.33 -26.34 19.32
CA GLY A 106 30.21 -26.44 18.39
C GLY A 106 29.06 -25.46 18.69
N ALA A 107 29.02 -24.88 19.89
CA ALA A 107 28.01 -23.90 20.30
C ALA A 107 28.17 -22.53 19.60
N THR A 108 29.28 -22.28 18.88
CA THR A 108 29.49 -21.06 18.09
C THR A 108 28.40 -20.83 17.04
N VAL A 109 27.68 -21.87 16.59
CA VAL A 109 26.54 -21.79 15.68
C VAL A 109 25.41 -20.89 16.23
N PHE A 110 25.28 -20.78 17.54
CA PHE A 110 24.22 -19.94 18.16
C PHE A 110 24.41 -18.45 17.94
N TYR A 111 25.62 -17.96 17.66
CA TYR A 111 25.84 -16.58 17.22
C TYR A 111 25.11 -16.29 15.90
N ALA A 112 25.21 -17.21 14.95
CA ALA A 112 24.53 -17.08 13.67
C ALA A 112 23.00 -17.21 13.81
N LEU A 113 22.51 -18.09 14.72
CA LEU A 113 21.09 -18.21 15.02
C LEU A 113 20.52 -16.89 15.56
N THR A 114 21.25 -16.18 16.42
CA THR A 114 20.82 -14.86 16.93
C THR A 114 20.75 -13.82 15.81
N CYS A 115 21.55 -13.91 14.75
CA CYS A 115 21.43 -13.05 13.58
C CYS A 115 20.09 -13.28 12.86
N LEU A 116 19.64 -14.51 12.74
CA LEU A 116 18.33 -14.85 12.18
C LEU A 116 17.20 -14.28 13.05
N VAL A 117 17.27 -14.44 14.37
CA VAL A 117 16.32 -13.86 15.33
C VAL A 117 16.29 -12.35 15.19
N GLY A 118 17.45 -11.69 15.13
CA GLY A 118 17.56 -10.24 14.92
C GLY A 118 16.90 -9.77 13.62
N ALA A 119 17.08 -10.53 12.52
CA ALA A 119 16.42 -10.26 11.25
C ALA A 119 14.90 -10.34 11.35
N ILE A 120 14.36 -11.34 12.02
CA ILE A 120 12.90 -11.52 12.21
C ILE A 120 12.32 -10.41 13.07
N LEU A 121 13.01 -9.98 14.14
CA LEU A 121 12.50 -8.98 15.09
C LEU A 121 12.58 -7.55 14.55
N ILE A 122 13.77 -7.13 14.07
CA ILE A 122 14.06 -5.74 13.73
C ILE A 122 14.50 -5.57 12.25
N GLY A 123 14.43 -6.64 11.47
CA GLY A 123 14.85 -6.62 10.07
C GLY A 123 16.37 -6.60 9.91
N THR A 124 16.84 -6.00 8.81
CA THR A 124 18.27 -5.92 8.47
C THR A 124 19.12 -5.28 9.57
N ARG A 125 18.59 -4.29 10.29
CA ARG A 125 19.27 -3.64 11.42
C ARG A 125 19.48 -4.61 12.59
N GLY A 126 18.50 -5.47 12.87
CA GLY A 126 18.62 -6.50 13.90
C GLY A 126 19.65 -7.56 13.56
N ALA A 127 19.68 -8.03 12.31
CA ALA A 127 20.72 -8.94 11.82
C ALA A 127 22.12 -8.35 11.93
N ALA A 128 22.29 -7.08 11.51
CA ALA A 128 23.56 -6.36 11.57
C ALA A 128 24.02 -6.17 13.02
N LEU A 129 23.11 -5.79 13.94
CA LEU A 129 23.43 -5.65 15.36
C LEU A 129 23.89 -6.99 15.95
N ALA A 130 23.14 -8.07 15.70
CA ALA A 130 23.49 -9.41 16.19
C ALA A 130 24.83 -9.89 15.64
N ALA A 131 25.10 -9.68 14.34
CA ALA A 131 26.37 -10.05 13.72
C ALA A 131 27.56 -9.27 14.27
N SER A 132 27.42 -7.94 14.37
CA SER A 132 28.50 -7.07 14.89
C SER A 132 28.84 -7.43 16.32
N LEU A 133 27.84 -7.63 17.17
CA LEU A 133 28.02 -8.03 18.57
C LEU A 133 28.56 -9.46 18.66
N GLY A 134 28.04 -10.40 17.87
CA GLY A 134 28.48 -11.79 17.84
C GLY A 134 29.95 -11.91 17.42
N VAL A 135 30.36 -11.21 16.34
CA VAL A 135 31.75 -11.18 15.91
C VAL A 135 32.65 -10.54 16.99
N LEU A 136 32.21 -9.42 17.59
CA LEU A 136 32.97 -8.76 18.66
C LEU A 136 33.19 -9.68 19.87
N LEU A 137 32.14 -10.32 20.36
CA LEU A 137 32.21 -11.25 21.48
C LEU A 137 33.04 -12.49 21.16
N TYR A 138 32.91 -13.02 19.94
CA TYR A 138 33.71 -14.14 19.49
C TYR A 138 35.18 -13.77 19.37
N VAL A 139 35.55 -12.61 18.82
CA VAL A 139 36.93 -12.09 18.78
C VAL A 139 37.45 -11.88 20.20
N ALA A 140 36.68 -11.36 21.13
CA ALA A 140 37.06 -11.20 22.53
C ALA A 140 37.35 -12.58 23.20
N LEU A 141 36.57 -13.62 22.88
CA LEU A 141 36.77 -14.97 23.33
C LEU A 141 38.07 -15.58 22.76
N LEU A 142 38.38 -15.34 21.49
CA LEU A 142 39.66 -15.74 20.86
C LEU A 142 40.85 -15.02 21.48
N ALA A 143 40.69 -13.70 21.73
CA ALA A 143 41.73 -12.93 22.43
C ALA A 143 41.98 -13.46 23.86
N ASN A 144 40.89 -13.80 24.57
CA ASN A 144 41.02 -14.46 25.86
C ASN A 144 41.76 -15.78 25.79
N ALA A 145 41.48 -16.62 24.77
CA ALA A 145 42.18 -17.89 24.56
C ALA A 145 43.68 -17.70 24.23
N HIS A 146 44.06 -16.59 23.62
CA HIS A 146 45.46 -16.27 23.31
C HIS A 146 46.22 -15.66 24.49
N PHE A 147 45.57 -14.68 25.18
CA PHE A 147 46.22 -13.91 26.26
C PHE A 147 46.05 -14.52 27.66
N GLY A 148 45.09 -15.41 27.83
CA GLY A 148 44.81 -16.08 29.12
C GLY A 148 44.27 -15.10 30.20
N TRP A 149 43.51 -14.08 29.82
CA TRP A 149 42.95 -13.07 30.77
C TRP A 149 41.98 -13.72 31.78
N ILE A 150 41.15 -14.64 31.32
CA ILE A 150 40.20 -15.38 32.15
C ILE A 150 40.63 -16.85 32.07
N LEU A 151 40.96 -17.44 33.22
CA LEU A 151 41.37 -18.84 33.28
C LEU A 151 40.16 -19.76 33.03
N PRO A 152 40.39 -20.88 32.30
CA PRO A 152 39.35 -21.88 32.09
C PRO A 152 38.87 -22.47 33.41
N PRO A 153 37.66 -23.04 33.44
CA PRO A 153 37.23 -23.83 34.58
C PRO A 153 38.26 -24.90 34.91
N PRO A 154 38.52 -25.17 36.21
CA PRO A 154 39.59 -26.09 36.62
C PRO A 154 39.38 -27.53 36.20
N ASP A 155 38.19 -27.90 35.76
CA ASP A 155 37.81 -29.19 35.21
C ASP A 155 38.00 -29.31 33.69
N GLN A 156 38.48 -28.28 33.03
CA GLN A 156 38.76 -28.26 31.60
C GLN A 156 40.26 -28.41 31.30
N VAL A 157 40.54 -29.05 30.17
CA VAL A 157 41.93 -29.21 29.71
C VAL A 157 42.45 -27.84 29.25
N HIS A 158 43.55 -27.38 29.80
CA HIS A 158 44.14 -26.06 29.53
C HIS A 158 44.46 -25.82 28.05
N ASP A 159 44.78 -26.88 27.31
CA ASP A 159 45.15 -26.79 25.88
C ASP A 159 44.03 -26.27 24.97
N PHE A 160 42.76 -26.37 25.38
CA PHE A 160 41.65 -25.81 24.61
C PHE A 160 41.49 -24.30 24.80
N HIS A 161 42.06 -23.74 25.87
CA HIS A 161 41.87 -22.32 26.26
C HIS A 161 43.17 -21.51 26.13
N LEU A 162 44.29 -22.12 25.88
CA LEU A 162 45.60 -21.49 25.63
C LEU A 162 46.06 -21.87 24.22
N ALA A 163 45.52 -21.21 23.23
CA ALA A 163 45.82 -21.53 21.82
C ALA A 163 46.80 -20.52 21.22
N SER A 164 47.70 -21.00 20.35
CA SER A 164 48.57 -20.11 19.60
C SER A 164 47.77 -19.29 18.57
N PHE A 165 48.28 -18.15 18.17
CA PHE A 165 47.62 -17.34 17.12
C PHE A 165 47.43 -18.16 15.81
N ALA A 166 48.31 -19.11 15.54
CA ALA A 166 48.21 -19.98 14.37
C ALA A 166 46.97 -20.89 14.42
N ASP A 167 46.62 -21.39 15.61
CA ASP A 167 45.47 -22.29 15.81
C ASP A 167 44.14 -21.55 15.77
N LEU A 168 44.13 -20.28 16.13
CA LEU A 168 42.93 -19.42 16.19
C LEU A 168 42.46 -18.90 14.84
N ARG A 169 43.38 -18.87 13.84
CA ARG A 169 43.07 -18.27 12.52
C ARG A 169 41.92 -19.01 11.80
N PHE A 170 41.96 -20.33 11.83
CA PHE A 170 40.92 -21.13 11.13
C PHE A 170 39.55 -21.04 11.81
N PRO A 171 39.39 -21.20 13.13
CA PRO A 171 38.14 -20.93 13.83
C PRO A 171 37.60 -19.51 13.62
N LEU A 172 38.48 -18.49 13.67
CA LEU A 172 38.08 -17.09 13.41
C LEU A 172 37.49 -16.93 12.03
N LEU A 173 38.15 -17.47 11.01
CA LEU A 173 37.70 -17.32 9.62
C LEU A 173 36.36 -18.06 9.40
N VAL A 174 36.25 -19.29 9.84
CA VAL A 174 35.07 -20.13 9.60
C VAL A 174 33.86 -19.60 10.36
N ASN A 175 33.98 -19.36 11.67
CA ASN A 175 32.85 -18.90 12.49
C ASN A 175 32.52 -17.44 12.20
N GLY A 176 33.54 -16.58 12.06
CA GLY A 176 33.34 -15.16 11.73
C GLY A 176 32.66 -14.98 10.36
N LEU A 177 33.12 -15.71 9.34
CA LEU A 177 32.48 -15.71 8.03
C LEU A 177 31.07 -16.30 8.11
N GLY A 178 30.88 -17.39 8.86
CA GLY A 178 29.55 -18.00 9.07
C GLY A 178 28.54 -17.03 9.68
N ILE A 179 28.93 -16.29 10.73
CA ILE A 179 28.07 -15.26 11.34
C ILE A 179 27.69 -14.20 10.31
N VAL A 180 28.66 -13.68 9.54
CA VAL A 180 28.43 -12.63 8.55
C VAL A 180 27.53 -13.13 7.41
N VAL A 181 27.80 -14.31 6.86
CA VAL A 181 27.02 -14.90 5.78
C VAL A 181 25.56 -15.11 6.21
N VAL A 182 25.34 -15.69 7.40
CA VAL A 182 23.98 -15.89 7.91
C VAL A 182 23.26 -14.55 8.14
N ALA A 183 23.94 -13.54 8.68
CA ALA A 183 23.35 -12.23 8.89
C ALA A 183 22.95 -11.55 7.56
N VAL A 184 23.81 -11.62 6.54
CA VAL A 184 23.51 -11.07 5.21
C VAL A 184 22.34 -11.80 4.57
N LEU A 185 22.35 -13.13 4.59
CA LEU A 185 21.27 -13.94 4.02
C LEU A 185 19.94 -13.71 4.76
N ALA A 186 19.97 -13.71 6.09
CA ALA A 186 18.76 -13.45 6.90
C ALA A 186 18.20 -12.04 6.65
N GLY A 187 19.07 -11.04 6.60
CA GLY A 187 18.69 -9.67 6.28
C GLY A 187 18.09 -9.55 4.87
N TYR A 188 18.76 -10.12 3.87
CA TYR A 188 18.28 -10.15 2.49
C TYR A 188 16.92 -10.84 2.37
N LEU A 189 16.78 -12.02 2.97
CA LEU A 189 15.53 -12.79 2.90
C LEU A 189 14.37 -12.04 3.57
N THR A 190 14.62 -11.45 4.74
CA THR A 190 13.61 -10.66 5.46
C THR A 190 13.15 -9.46 4.63
N GLU A 191 14.07 -8.74 3.99
CA GLU A 191 13.72 -7.60 3.14
C GLU A 191 12.97 -8.05 1.88
N ARG A 192 13.39 -9.16 1.27
CA ARG A 192 12.72 -9.73 0.11
C ARG A 192 11.27 -10.13 0.42
N LEU A 193 11.05 -10.82 1.54
CA LEU A 193 9.72 -11.21 1.99
C LEU A 193 8.84 -9.99 2.30
N ARG A 194 9.40 -8.94 2.88
CA ARG A 194 8.69 -7.69 3.17
C ARG A 194 8.21 -7.00 1.90
N ILE A 195 9.07 -6.90 0.88
CA ILE A 195 8.73 -6.28 -0.41
C ILE A 195 7.68 -7.11 -1.15
N THR A 196 7.88 -8.42 -1.22
CA THR A 196 6.98 -9.32 -1.95
C THR A 196 5.60 -9.40 -1.29
N GLY A 197 5.56 -9.49 0.05
CA GLY A 197 4.30 -9.50 0.82
C GLY A 197 3.49 -8.21 0.63
N GLY A 198 4.15 -7.05 0.67
CA GLY A 198 3.47 -5.77 0.43
C GLY A 198 3.00 -5.57 -1.03
N ALA A 199 3.70 -6.17 -2.00
CA ALA A 199 3.26 -6.17 -3.39
C ALA A 199 2.03 -7.07 -3.61
N LEU A 200 2.02 -8.24 -2.99
CA LEU A 200 0.89 -9.18 -3.05
C LEU A 200 -0.38 -8.58 -2.45
N GLU A 201 -0.31 -8.00 -1.25
CA GLU A 201 -1.43 -7.35 -0.59
C GLU A 201 -2.04 -6.24 -1.46
N LYS A 202 -1.19 -5.40 -2.07
CA LYS A 202 -1.66 -4.36 -3.01
C LYS A 202 -2.29 -4.95 -4.26
N ALA A 203 -1.79 -6.06 -4.77
CA ALA A 203 -2.35 -6.74 -5.92
C ALA A 203 -3.73 -7.36 -5.61
N GLU A 204 -3.88 -7.97 -4.43
CA GLU A 204 -5.17 -8.52 -3.97
C GLU A 204 -6.24 -7.44 -3.81
N VAL A 205 -5.89 -6.30 -3.18
CA VAL A 205 -6.82 -5.17 -3.04
C VAL A 205 -7.29 -4.69 -4.42
N ARG A 206 -6.35 -4.47 -5.35
CA ARG A 206 -6.70 -4.05 -6.73
C ARG A 206 -7.54 -5.08 -7.47
N ALA A 207 -7.25 -6.37 -7.31
CA ALA A 207 -8.02 -7.44 -7.93
C ALA A 207 -9.46 -7.46 -7.41
N HIS A 208 -9.66 -7.32 -6.11
CA HIS A 208 -10.99 -7.25 -5.49
C HIS A 208 -11.79 -6.02 -5.94
N GLU A 209 -11.14 -4.86 -6.04
CA GLU A 209 -11.78 -3.65 -6.56
C GLU A 209 -12.19 -3.81 -8.02
N ALA A 210 -11.32 -4.38 -8.85
CA ALA A 210 -11.61 -4.66 -10.26
C ALA A 210 -12.76 -5.68 -10.43
N GLU A 211 -12.78 -6.74 -9.63
CA GLU A 211 -13.85 -7.74 -9.63
C GLU A 211 -15.20 -7.12 -9.25
N ARG A 212 -15.22 -6.31 -8.18
CA ARG A 212 -16.43 -5.59 -7.74
C ARG A 212 -16.95 -4.63 -8.80
N LEU A 213 -16.06 -3.89 -9.47
CA LEU A 213 -16.43 -3.00 -10.57
C LEU A 213 -16.97 -3.77 -11.77
N ALA A 214 -16.37 -4.91 -12.12
CA ALA A 214 -16.84 -5.77 -13.20
C ALA A 214 -18.22 -6.38 -12.92
N GLU A 215 -18.50 -6.74 -11.67
CA GLU A 215 -19.81 -7.26 -11.26
C GLU A 215 -20.88 -6.16 -11.33
N LEU A 216 -20.59 -4.97 -10.78
CA LEU A 216 -21.45 -3.79 -10.92
C LEU A 216 -21.70 -3.46 -12.40
N GLY A 217 -20.70 -3.63 -13.24
CA GLY A 217 -20.79 -3.43 -14.68
C GLY A 217 -21.77 -4.38 -15.38
N ARG A 218 -21.74 -5.65 -15.03
CA ARG A 218 -22.67 -6.63 -15.58
C ARG A 218 -24.11 -6.34 -15.18
N ILE A 219 -24.33 -5.99 -13.89
CA ILE A 219 -25.65 -5.65 -13.38
C ILE A 219 -26.16 -4.36 -14.04
N ALA A 220 -25.30 -3.33 -14.14
CA ALA A 220 -25.61 -2.08 -14.79
C ALA A 220 -26.00 -2.27 -16.27
N ALA A 221 -25.26 -3.10 -17.00
CA ALA A 221 -25.54 -3.39 -18.40
C ALA A 221 -26.90 -4.06 -18.62
N TRP A 222 -27.25 -5.01 -17.76
CA TRP A 222 -28.56 -5.66 -17.80
C TRP A 222 -29.67 -4.68 -17.43
N LEU A 223 -29.54 -3.97 -16.31
CA LEU A 223 -30.51 -2.96 -15.87
C LEU A 223 -30.74 -1.86 -16.90
N ALA A 224 -29.67 -1.43 -17.58
CA ALA A 224 -29.75 -0.39 -18.60
C ALA A 224 -30.66 -0.83 -19.78
N HIS A 225 -30.53 -2.07 -20.23
CA HIS A 225 -31.41 -2.60 -21.27
C HIS A 225 -32.86 -2.69 -20.78
N GLU A 226 -33.08 -3.22 -19.59
CA GLU A 226 -34.41 -3.39 -18.99
C GLU A 226 -35.10 -2.04 -18.67
N ILE A 227 -34.34 -0.98 -18.36
CA ILE A 227 -34.88 0.35 -18.09
C ILE A 227 -35.08 1.13 -19.40
N ARG A 228 -34.18 1.03 -20.38
CA ARG A 228 -34.27 1.74 -21.64
C ARG A 228 -35.52 1.33 -22.45
N ASN A 229 -35.93 0.06 -22.37
CA ASN A 229 -37.09 -0.45 -23.07
C ASN A 229 -38.42 0.24 -22.63
N PRO A 230 -38.80 0.26 -21.35
CA PRO A 230 -40.01 0.97 -20.90
C PRO A 230 -39.91 2.49 -21.10
N LEU A 231 -38.72 3.09 -20.91
CA LEU A 231 -38.52 4.52 -21.16
C LEU A 231 -38.70 4.86 -22.65
N GLY A 232 -38.23 4.03 -23.56
CA GLY A 232 -38.47 4.17 -25.00
C GLY A 232 -39.95 4.13 -25.35
N SER A 233 -40.70 3.21 -24.74
CA SER A 233 -42.18 3.13 -24.92
C SER A 233 -42.88 4.36 -24.34
N ILE A 234 -42.47 4.85 -23.16
CA ILE A 234 -43.04 6.06 -22.56
C ILE A 234 -42.75 7.28 -23.43
N SER A 235 -41.49 7.47 -23.87
CA SER A 235 -41.09 8.57 -24.73
C SER A 235 -41.86 8.59 -26.05
N GLY A 236 -41.96 7.41 -26.72
CA GLY A 236 -42.71 7.31 -27.97
C GLY A 236 -44.21 7.58 -27.82
N SER A 237 -44.82 7.09 -26.73
CA SER A 237 -46.26 7.36 -26.47
C SER A 237 -46.52 8.84 -26.17
N VAL A 238 -45.64 9.47 -25.40
CA VAL A 238 -45.74 10.90 -25.07
C VAL A 238 -45.51 11.78 -26.31
N GLU A 239 -44.58 11.39 -27.20
CA GLU A 239 -44.35 12.12 -28.46
C GLU A 239 -45.56 12.06 -29.36
N MET A 240 -46.20 10.90 -29.53
CA MET A 240 -47.44 10.75 -30.29
C MET A 240 -48.60 11.59 -29.67
N LEU A 241 -48.68 11.67 -28.34
CA LEU A 241 -49.66 12.52 -27.67
C LEU A 241 -49.40 14.02 -27.95
N ARG A 242 -48.14 14.47 -27.92
CA ARG A 242 -47.77 15.89 -28.20
C ARG A 242 -48.13 16.33 -29.61
N GLU A 243 -48.11 15.44 -30.58
CA GLU A 243 -48.52 15.72 -31.95
C GLU A 243 -50.05 15.85 -32.12
N SER A 244 -50.81 15.44 -31.14
CA SER A 244 -52.28 15.52 -31.17
C SER A 244 -52.77 16.98 -31.07
N THR A 245 -53.66 17.37 -32.00
CA THR A 245 -54.28 18.69 -31.97
C THR A 245 -55.41 18.82 -30.93
N ALA A 246 -55.76 17.68 -30.27
CA ALA A 246 -56.85 17.66 -29.28
C ALA A 246 -56.40 18.01 -27.85
N LEU A 247 -55.09 18.15 -27.60
CA LEU A 247 -54.56 18.45 -26.28
C LEU A 247 -54.54 19.98 -25.98
N SER A 248 -54.91 20.32 -24.76
CA SER A 248 -54.77 21.67 -24.21
C SER A 248 -53.29 22.00 -24.01
N ASP A 249 -52.97 23.29 -23.85
CA ASP A 249 -51.59 23.72 -23.61
C ASP A 249 -51.03 23.19 -22.29
N GLU A 250 -51.88 23.02 -21.26
CA GLU A 250 -51.48 22.41 -19.97
C GLU A 250 -51.10 20.90 -20.15
N GLU A 251 -51.89 20.16 -20.93
CA GLU A 251 -51.60 18.74 -21.25
C GLU A 251 -50.34 18.59 -22.07
N LYS A 252 -50.06 19.50 -23.02
CA LYS A 252 -48.80 19.53 -23.77
C LYS A 252 -47.59 19.81 -22.87
N GLN A 253 -47.74 20.68 -21.87
CA GLN A 253 -46.70 20.91 -20.87
C GLN A 253 -46.42 19.66 -20.03
N LEU A 254 -47.44 18.93 -19.58
CA LEU A 254 -47.29 17.67 -18.87
C LEU A 254 -46.57 16.63 -19.72
N CYS A 255 -46.92 16.50 -20.99
CA CYS A 255 -46.21 15.65 -21.94
C CYS A 255 -44.74 16.02 -22.08
N ALA A 256 -44.43 17.32 -22.16
CA ALA A 256 -43.03 17.79 -22.23
C ALA A 256 -42.23 17.47 -20.96
N ILE A 257 -42.87 17.54 -19.77
CA ILE A 257 -42.23 17.14 -18.52
C ILE A 257 -41.91 15.62 -18.52
N VAL A 258 -42.87 14.77 -18.88
CA VAL A 258 -42.67 13.30 -18.92
C VAL A 258 -41.59 12.93 -19.92
N HIS A 259 -41.58 13.54 -21.12
CA HIS A 259 -40.55 13.30 -22.12
C HIS A 259 -39.16 13.70 -21.61
N ARG A 260 -39.03 14.85 -20.97
CA ARG A 260 -37.77 15.32 -20.38
C ARG A 260 -37.26 14.40 -19.26
N GLU A 261 -38.14 13.93 -18.35
CA GLU A 261 -37.72 13.02 -17.30
C GLU A 261 -37.34 11.63 -17.84
N ALA A 262 -38.02 11.12 -18.88
CA ALA A 262 -37.66 9.89 -19.55
C ALA A 262 -36.28 10.01 -20.25
N ALA A 263 -36.00 11.10 -20.92
CA ALA A 263 -34.69 11.39 -21.51
C ALA A 263 -33.60 11.45 -20.45
N ARG A 264 -33.87 12.13 -19.32
CA ARG A 264 -32.95 12.21 -18.18
C ARG A 264 -32.61 10.84 -17.59
N LEU A 265 -33.61 9.96 -17.41
CA LEU A 265 -33.39 8.61 -16.94
C LEU A 265 -32.51 7.79 -17.92
N ASN A 266 -32.70 7.96 -19.23
CA ASN A 266 -31.84 7.34 -20.23
C ASN A 266 -30.38 7.82 -20.14
N GLU A 267 -30.13 9.11 -19.88
CA GLU A 267 -28.80 9.64 -19.66
C GLU A 267 -28.15 9.02 -18.40
N LEU A 268 -28.88 8.96 -17.27
CA LEU A 268 -28.39 8.36 -16.03
C LEU A 268 -27.98 6.89 -16.22
N VAL A 269 -28.81 6.14 -16.96
CA VAL A 269 -28.52 4.74 -17.28
C VAL A 269 -27.29 4.61 -18.16
N SER A 270 -27.10 5.52 -19.11
CA SER A 270 -25.91 5.55 -19.99
C SER A 270 -24.64 5.90 -19.21
N ASP A 271 -24.68 6.92 -18.35
CA ASP A 271 -23.58 7.32 -17.48
C ASP A 271 -23.15 6.16 -16.55
N MET A 272 -24.12 5.37 -16.03
CA MET A 272 -23.84 4.20 -15.20
C MET A 272 -23.16 3.07 -15.97
N LEU A 273 -23.57 2.84 -17.22
CA LEU A 273 -22.92 1.88 -18.12
C LEU A 273 -21.48 2.26 -18.42
N ASP A 274 -21.25 3.53 -18.68
CA ASP A 274 -19.93 4.04 -18.99
C ASP A 274 -18.96 3.89 -17.83
N LEU A 275 -19.43 4.08 -16.58
CA LEU A 275 -18.62 3.83 -15.39
C LEU A 275 -18.23 2.34 -15.24
N SER A 276 -19.10 1.45 -15.67
CA SER A 276 -19.00 0.01 -15.40
C SER A 276 -18.21 -0.79 -16.43
N ARG A 277 -17.87 -0.22 -17.59
CA ARG A 277 -17.14 -0.89 -18.68
C ARG A 277 -15.76 -0.26 -18.90
N PRO A 278 -14.73 -0.72 -18.16
CA PRO A 278 -13.37 -0.32 -18.47
C PRO A 278 -13.01 -0.81 -19.89
N ARG A 279 -12.64 0.10 -20.76
CA ARG A 279 -12.14 -0.19 -22.09
C ARG A 279 -10.71 0.31 -22.16
N ALA A 280 -9.77 -0.55 -22.54
CA ALA A 280 -8.41 -0.12 -22.78
C ALA A 280 -8.38 0.98 -23.85
N ALA A 281 -7.61 2.05 -23.60
CA ALA A 281 -7.51 3.17 -24.52
C ALA A 281 -6.89 2.72 -25.87
N GLU A 282 -7.58 2.97 -26.96
CA GLU A 282 -7.10 2.74 -28.33
C GLU A 282 -6.41 4.02 -28.84
N LEU A 283 -5.11 4.14 -28.57
CA LEU A 283 -4.37 5.36 -28.90
C LEU A 283 -4.17 5.55 -30.41
N ALA A 284 -4.63 6.68 -30.93
CA ALA A 284 -4.41 7.15 -32.29
C ALA A 284 -3.94 8.62 -32.29
N ALA A 285 -3.43 9.10 -33.41
CA ALA A 285 -3.22 10.52 -33.63
C ALA A 285 -4.58 11.18 -33.89
N VAL A 286 -4.99 12.07 -32.98
CA VAL A 286 -6.32 12.70 -32.98
C VAL A 286 -6.17 14.22 -32.99
N ASP A 287 -6.88 14.92 -33.87
CA ASP A 287 -7.03 16.38 -33.78
C ASP A 287 -7.97 16.75 -32.60
N VAL A 288 -7.35 17.09 -31.46
CA VAL A 288 -8.08 17.45 -30.24
C VAL A 288 -8.84 18.78 -30.43
N ALA A 289 -8.31 19.73 -31.20
CA ALA A 289 -9.00 20.98 -31.49
C ALA A 289 -10.30 20.74 -32.27
N ALA A 290 -10.31 19.81 -33.24
CA ALA A 290 -11.53 19.40 -33.91
C ALA A 290 -12.55 18.77 -32.97
N LEU A 291 -12.12 17.91 -32.03
CA LEU A 291 -12.99 17.31 -31.02
C LEU A 291 -13.60 18.38 -30.09
N VAL A 292 -12.81 19.35 -29.67
CA VAL A 292 -13.32 20.46 -28.83
C VAL A 292 -14.37 21.27 -29.58
N ARG A 293 -14.11 21.66 -30.86
CA ARG A 293 -15.07 22.37 -31.70
C ARG A 293 -16.39 21.58 -31.85
N GLU A 294 -16.33 20.28 -32.07
CA GLU A 294 -17.49 19.40 -32.18
C GLU A 294 -18.32 19.40 -30.88
N VAL A 295 -17.66 19.16 -29.74
CA VAL A 295 -18.32 19.12 -28.43
C VAL A 295 -18.95 20.46 -28.06
N VAL A 296 -18.26 21.57 -28.31
CA VAL A 296 -18.79 22.93 -28.09
C VAL A 296 -20.02 23.19 -28.98
N ALA A 297 -19.96 22.80 -30.26
CA ALA A 297 -21.12 22.95 -31.17
C ALA A 297 -22.33 22.13 -30.69
N LEU A 298 -22.09 20.94 -30.11
CA LEU A 298 -23.14 20.11 -29.55
C LEU A 298 -23.72 20.74 -28.27
N ALA A 299 -22.85 21.24 -27.38
CA ALA A 299 -23.24 21.88 -26.15
C ALA A 299 -24.09 23.12 -26.39
N ARG A 300 -23.72 23.98 -27.35
CA ARG A 300 -24.48 25.16 -27.75
C ARG A 300 -25.90 24.85 -28.28
N ARG A 301 -26.12 23.64 -28.78
CA ARG A 301 -27.46 23.20 -29.27
C ARG A 301 -28.31 22.57 -28.18
N SER A 302 -27.73 22.24 -27.02
CA SER A 302 -28.48 21.71 -25.88
C SER A 302 -29.36 22.80 -25.25
N GLU A 303 -30.46 22.39 -24.60
CA GLU A 303 -31.45 23.30 -24.01
C GLU A 303 -30.80 24.27 -23.00
N ASN A 304 -29.89 23.78 -22.17
CA ASN A 304 -29.16 24.61 -21.20
C ASN A 304 -28.03 25.42 -21.86
N GLY A 305 -27.34 24.84 -22.85
CA GLY A 305 -26.21 25.47 -23.52
C GLY A 305 -26.62 26.60 -24.48
N ALA A 306 -27.88 26.62 -24.93
CA ALA A 306 -28.41 27.71 -25.72
C ALA A 306 -28.56 29.02 -24.91
N GLN A 307 -28.61 28.94 -23.59
CA GLN A 307 -28.79 30.06 -22.66
C GLN A 307 -27.49 30.59 -22.07
N VAL A 308 -26.39 29.80 -22.12
CA VAL A 308 -25.08 30.11 -21.54
C VAL A 308 -24.06 30.35 -22.65
N PRO A 309 -23.44 31.55 -22.70
CA PRO A 309 -22.34 31.82 -23.64
C PRO A 309 -21.16 30.86 -23.38
N ILE A 310 -20.68 30.23 -24.47
CA ILE A 310 -19.50 29.35 -24.41
C ILE A 310 -18.43 29.99 -25.30
N ASP A 311 -17.38 30.49 -24.68
CA ASP A 311 -16.21 31.06 -25.34
C ASP A 311 -15.16 29.96 -25.59
N LEU A 312 -14.65 29.88 -26.84
CA LEU A 312 -13.65 28.91 -27.23
C LEU A 312 -12.41 29.63 -27.72
N GLU A 313 -11.27 29.34 -27.09
CA GLU A 313 -9.97 29.94 -27.38
C GLU A 313 -8.94 28.86 -27.78
N GLY A 314 -8.09 29.17 -28.75
CA GLY A 314 -6.95 28.32 -29.13
C GLY A 314 -7.31 27.14 -30.06
N ALA A 315 -8.56 27.01 -30.49
CA ALA A 315 -9.00 25.89 -31.32
C ALA A 315 -9.00 26.21 -32.85
N ASP A 316 -8.33 27.29 -33.29
CA ASP A 316 -8.33 27.72 -34.69
C ASP A 316 -7.39 26.88 -35.58
N ALA A 317 -6.34 26.31 -34.98
CA ALA A 317 -5.38 25.44 -35.65
C ALA A 317 -5.65 23.96 -35.34
N GLU A 318 -5.09 23.08 -36.14
CA GLU A 318 -5.05 21.64 -35.87
C GLU A 318 -4.06 21.38 -34.72
N ILE A 319 -4.50 20.70 -33.66
CA ILE A 319 -3.69 20.29 -32.50
C ILE A 319 -3.81 18.78 -32.37
N VAL A 320 -2.75 18.07 -32.70
CA VAL A 320 -2.73 16.60 -32.72
C VAL A 320 -2.12 16.05 -31.46
N ALA A 321 -2.87 15.20 -30.75
CA ALA A 321 -2.37 14.43 -29.62
C ALA A 321 -2.58 12.93 -29.81
N ARG A 322 -1.76 12.12 -29.15
CA ARG A 322 -1.90 10.66 -29.18
C ARG A 322 -2.81 10.19 -28.05
N CYS A 323 -4.08 9.95 -28.36
CA CYS A 323 -5.11 9.59 -27.37
C CYS A 323 -6.21 8.71 -28.00
N ASP A 324 -7.12 8.19 -27.19
CA ASP A 324 -8.37 7.59 -27.65
C ASP A 324 -9.42 8.71 -27.87
N GLY A 325 -9.68 9.02 -29.16
CA GLY A 325 -10.58 10.13 -29.52
C GLY A 325 -12.01 9.97 -29.01
N ALA A 326 -12.51 8.74 -28.86
CA ALA A 326 -13.85 8.49 -28.33
C ALA A 326 -13.90 8.74 -26.83
N GLN A 327 -12.89 8.30 -26.10
CA GLN A 327 -12.79 8.53 -24.66
C GLN A 327 -12.54 10.00 -24.34
N ILE A 328 -11.66 10.70 -25.07
CA ILE A 328 -11.41 12.13 -24.88
C ILE A 328 -12.67 12.95 -25.23
N ARG A 329 -13.42 12.59 -26.27
CA ARG A 329 -14.73 13.22 -26.53
C ARG A 329 -15.68 13.09 -25.34
N GLN A 330 -15.71 11.93 -24.69
CA GLN A 330 -16.53 11.69 -23.50
C GLN A 330 -16.07 12.53 -22.31
N VAL A 331 -14.76 12.66 -22.10
CA VAL A 331 -14.20 13.57 -21.08
C VAL A 331 -14.67 15.00 -21.33
N LEU A 332 -14.45 15.50 -22.54
CA LEU A 332 -14.85 16.84 -22.95
C LEU A 332 -16.34 17.10 -22.75
N TRP A 333 -17.18 16.17 -23.21
CA TRP A 333 -18.63 16.28 -23.05
C TRP A 333 -19.03 16.37 -21.57
N ASN A 334 -18.49 15.52 -20.72
CA ASN A 334 -18.78 15.53 -19.28
C ASN A 334 -18.34 16.83 -18.61
N LEU A 335 -17.15 17.35 -18.94
CA LEU A 335 -16.64 18.59 -18.38
C LEU A 335 -17.47 19.79 -18.85
N VAL A 336 -17.72 19.92 -20.15
CA VAL A 336 -18.49 21.04 -20.72
C VAL A 336 -19.93 21.01 -20.23
N ARG A 337 -20.58 19.85 -20.20
CA ARG A 337 -21.93 19.69 -19.65
C ARG A 337 -22.00 20.12 -18.18
N ASN A 338 -21.01 19.73 -17.37
CA ASN A 338 -20.94 20.11 -15.98
C ASN A 338 -20.75 21.63 -15.81
N ALA A 339 -19.88 22.24 -16.60
CA ALA A 339 -19.64 23.68 -16.62
C ALA A 339 -20.91 24.47 -16.98
N VAL A 340 -21.57 24.08 -18.09
CA VAL A 340 -22.85 24.72 -18.50
C VAL A 340 -23.94 24.61 -17.42
N GLN A 341 -24.05 23.43 -16.79
CA GLN A 341 -25.04 23.23 -15.73
C GLN A 341 -24.71 23.96 -14.42
N ALA A 342 -23.44 24.27 -14.15
CA ALA A 342 -23.01 25.03 -12.97
C ALA A 342 -23.15 26.54 -13.16
N THR A 343 -23.13 27.00 -14.40
CA THR A 343 -23.13 28.43 -14.76
C THR A 343 -24.54 29.02 -14.64
N PRO A 344 -24.70 30.12 -13.92
CA PRO A 344 -25.99 30.85 -13.87
C PRO A 344 -26.30 31.52 -15.23
N GLU A 345 -27.57 31.93 -15.46
CA GLU A 345 -28.05 32.53 -16.71
C GLU A 345 -27.20 33.71 -17.23
N LYS A 346 -26.56 34.47 -16.36
CA LYS A 346 -25.69 35.60 -16.70
C LYS A 346 -24.19 35.25 -16.69
N GLY A 347 -23.84 33.97 -16.52
CA GLY A 347 -22.47 33.49 -16.49
C GLY A 347 -21.95 33.11 -17.88
N THR A 348 -20.69 32.71 -17.93
CA THR A 348 -19.99 32.23 -19.13
C THR A 348 -19.23 30.98 -18.84
N VAL A 349 -19.09 30.13 -19.85
CA VAL A 349 -18.16 28.99 -19.84
C VAL A 349 -17.03 29.32 -20.81
N LYS A 350 -15.78 29.20 -20.36
CA LYS A 350 -14.61 29.38 -21.21
C LYS A 350 -13.92 28.04 -21.40
N ILE A 351 -13.56 27.73 -22.64
CA ILE A 351 -12.80 26.53 -23.00
C ILE A 351 -11.56 27.01 -23.72
N ARG A 352 -10.40 26.63 -23.18
CA ARG A 352 -9.12 26.99 -23.76
C ARG A 352 -8.32 25.74 -24.07
N ILE A 353 -7.73 25.69 -25.25
CA ILE A 353 -6.79 24.63 -25.64
C ILE A 353 -5.45 25.26 -26.03
N VAL A 354 -4.38 24.73 -25.46
CA VAL A 354 -3.02 25.23 -25.66
C VAL A 354 -2.05 24.05 -25.87
N GLU A 355 -1.17 24.19 -26.84
CA GLU A 355 0.01 23.32 -26.94
C GLU A 355 1.09 23.82 -25.97
N SER A 356 1.51 22.94 -25.05
CA SER A 356 2.55 23.24 -24.06
C SER A 356 3.67 22.18 -24.19
N GLY A 357 4.69 22.46 -25.02
CA GLY A 357 5.77 21.52 -25.31
C GLY A 357 5.27 20.23 -25.99
N ASP A 358 5.44 19.07 -25.31
CA ASP A 358 4.98 17.76 -25.81
C ASP A 358 3.56 17.40 -25.32
N ALA A 359 2.86 18.32 -24.67
CA ALA A 359 1.53 18.10 -24.10
C ALA A 359 0.50 19.06 -24.69
N VAL A 360 -0.76 18.63 -24.66
CA VAL A 360 -1.93 19.48 -24.95
C VAL A 360 -2.65 19.74 -23.64
N GLU A 361 -2.77 21.00 -23.27
CA GLU A 361 -3.48 21.44 -22.08
C GLU A 361 -4.87 21.94 -22.49
N LEU A 362 -5.88 21.53 -21.73
CA LEU A 362 -7.27 21.87 -22.00
C LEU A 362 -7.94 22.31 -20.72
N ASP A 363 -8.33 23.57 -20.67
CA ASP A 363 -9.04 24.21 -19.56
C ASP A 363 -10.51 24.32 -19.87
N VAL A 364 -11.38 23.97 -18.91
CA VAL A 364 -12.81 24.20 -18.94
C VAL A 364 -13.18 25.00 -17.69
N GLU A 365 -13.37 26.31 -17.85
CA GLU A 365 -13.67 27.26 -16.78
C GLU A 365 -15.16 27.58 -16.78
N ASP A 366 -15.80 27.53 -15.62
CA ASP A 366 -17.17 27.98 -15.40
C ASP A 366 -17.21 29.17 -14.44
N SER A 367 -18.26 29.99 -14.55
CA SER A 367 -18.55 31.11 -13.65
C SER A 367 -19.62 30.75 -12.59
N GLY A 368 -19.69 29.51 -12.20
CA GLY A 368 -20.59 28.98 -11.19
C GLY A 368 -20.19 29.31 -9.74
N PRO A 369 -20.77 28.60 -8.76
CA PRO A 369 -20.51 28.85 -7.34
C PRO A 369 -19.14 28.35 -6.86
N GLY A 370 -18.36 27.66 -7.72
CA GLY A 370 -17.10 27.07 -7.36
C GLY A 370 -17.23 25.82 -6.48
N LEU A 371 -16.09 25.36 -5.96
CA LEU A 371 -16.01 24.16 -5.15
C LEU A 371 -15.48 24.47 -3.75
N THR A 372 -16.13 23.92 -2.72
CA THR A 372 -15.58 23.93 -1.36
C THR A 372 -14.37 22.99 -1.26
N ASP A 373 -13.50 23.20 -0.27
CA ASP A 373 -12.33 22.34 -0.07
C ASP A 373 -12.72 20.86 0.17
N GLU A 374 -13.83 20.62 0.85
CA GLU A 374 -14.38 19.29 1.05
C GLU A 374 -14.85 18.65 -0.28
N ALA A 375 -15.57 19.42 -1.09
CA ALA A 375 -16.05 18.96 -2.39
C ALA A 375 -14.88 18.66 -3.34
N ARG A 376 -13.83 19.49 -3.36
CA ARG A 376 -12.64 19.32 -4.20
C ARG A 376 -11.98 17.95 -3.99
N GLY A 377 -11.93 17.45 -2.76
CA GLY A 377 -11.36 16.13 -2.45
C GLY A 377 -12.23 14.96 -2.91
N ARG A 378 -13.51 15.17 -3.25
CA ARG A 378 -14.48 14.11 -3.50
C ARG A 378 -15.23 14.20 -4.82
N ILE A 379 -15.00 15.24 -5.63
CA ILE A 379 -15.75 15.46 -6.88
C ILE A 379 -15.60 14.34 -7.91
N PHE A 380 -14.51 13.58 -7.81
CA PHE A 380 -14.25 12.40 -8.67
C PHE A 380 -14.79 11.09 -8.08
N ASP A 381 -15.31 11.10 -6.86
CA ASP A 381 -15.94 9.93 -6.25
C ASP A 381 -17.24 9.60 -6.98
N ALA A 382 -17.47 8.33 -7.31
CA ALA A 382 -18.70 7.91 -7.93
C ALA A 382 -19.91 8.18 -7.00
N PHE A 383 -20.99 8.69 -7.57
CA PHE A 383 -22.22 9.08 -6.88
C PHE A 383 -22.10 10.31 -5.96
N TYR A 384 -20.96 10.98 -5.92
CA TYR A 384 -20.84 12.23 -5.20
C TYR A 384 -21.37 13.39 -6.05
N THR A 385 -22.31 14.15 -5.51
CA THR A 385 -22.89 15.34 -6.16
C THR A 385 -23.35 16.36 -5.13
N THR A 386 -23.13 17.62 -5.41
CA THR A 386 -23.66 18.75 -4.63
C THR A 386 -24.99 19.26 -5.21
N ARG A 387 -25.46 18.68 -6.32
CA ARG A 387 -26.68 19.08 -7.02
C ARG A 387 -27.83 18.15 -6.71
N SER A 388 -29.05 18.72 -6.53
CA SER A 388 -30.26 17.94 -6.22
C SER A 388 -30.68 16.97 -7.34
N HIS A 389 -30.18 17.16 -8.57
CA HIS A 389 -30.61 16.42 -9.76
C HIS A 389 -29.47 15.78 -10.54
N GLY A 390 -28.27 15.70 -9.97
CA GLY A 390 -27.09 15.07 -10.61
C GLY A 390 -26.88 13.62 -10.12
N ALA A 391 -26.50 12.71 -11.02
CA ALA A 391 -26.15 11.33 -10.66
C ALA A 391 -24.78 11.21 -9.95
N GLY A 392 -23.92 12.23 -10.07
CA GLY A 392 -22.54 12.19 -9.54
C GLY A 392 -21.64 11.17 -10.23
N ILE A 393 -21.94 10.79 -11.48
CA ILE A 393 -21.20 9.77 -12.23
C ILE A 393 -20.25 10.41 -13.25
N GLY A 394 -20.59 11.53 -13.84
CA GLY A 394 -19.86 12.12 -14.97
C GLY A 394 -18.38 12.40 -14.69
N LEU A 395 -18.04 12.99 -13.52
CA LEU A 395 -16.65 13.26 -13.15
C LEU A 395 -15.88 11.98 -12.73
N ALA A 396 -16.56 10.98 -12.21
CA ALA A 396 -15.96 9.66 -11.95
C ALA A 396 -15.55 8.97 -13.26
N VAL A 397 -16.38 9.10 -14.32
CA VAL A 397 -16.03 8.62 -15.68
C VAL A 397 -14.82 9.39 -16.23
N VAL A 398 -14.79 10.71 -16.07
CA VAL A 398 -13.63 11.54 -16.46
C VAL A 398 -12.37 11.05 -15.78
N LYS A 399 -12.39 10.90 -14.47
CA LYS A 399 -11.23 10.43 -13.70
C LYS A 399 -10.75 9.08 -14.17
N ARG A 400 -11.66 8.13 -14.39
CA ARG A 400 -11.33 6.80 -14.89
C ARG A 400 -10.64 6.85 -16.26
N ILE A 401 -11.18 7.63 -17.21
CA ILE A 401 -10.59 7.75 -18.55
C ILE A 401 -9.20 8.37 -18.47
N ILE A 402 -9.02 9.41 -17.65
CA ILE A 402 -7.70 10.02 -17.46
C ILE A 402 -6.72 9.04 -16.80
N ASP A 403 -7.16 8.25 -15.81
CA ASP A 403 -6.32 7.22 -15.20
C ASP A 403 -5.92 6.10 -16.19
N GLU A 404 -6.79 5.75 -17.16
CA GLU A 404 -6.47 4.84 -18.27
C GLU A 404 -5.43 5.46 -19.22
N HIS A 405 -5.40 6.78 -19.38
CA HIS A 405 -4.42 7.53 -20.17
C HIS A 405 -3.17 7.96 -19.36
N ALA A 406 -3.14 7.81 -18.03
CA ALA A 406 -2.02 8.21 -17.18
C ALA A 406 -0.67 7.58 -17.54
N PRO A 407 -0.58 6.30 -18.01
CA PRO A 407 0.68 5.72 -18.50
C PRO A 407 1.27 6.47 -19.72
N PHE A 408 0.48 7.28 -20.40
CA PHE A 408 0.84 8.08 -21.56
C PHE A 408 0.99 9.57 -21.24
N GLY A 409 0.99 9.95 -19.94
CA GLY A 409 1.24 11.29 -19.46
C GLY A 409 -0.01 12.14 -19.19
N ALA A 410 -1.23 11.58 -19.29
CA ALA A 410 -2.45 12.32 -18.99
C ALA A 410 -2.65 12.55 -17.49
N SER A 411 -3.13 13.72 -17.14
CA SER A 411 -3.51 14.09 -15.78
C SER A 411 -4.69 15.05 -15.77
N ILE A 412 -5.39 15.17 -14.66
CA ILE A 412 -6.46 16.14 -14.44
C ILE A 412 -6.28 16.82 -13.09
N ALA A 413 -6.46 18.12 -13.07
CA ALA A 413 -6.47 18.93 -11.86
C ALA A 413 -7.74 19.76 -11.81
N VAL A 414 -8.13 20.22 -10.63
CA VAL A 414 -9.27 21.12 -10.42
C VAL A 414 -8.84 22.26 -9.54
N GLU A 415 -9.02 23.49 -10.05
CA GLU A 415 -8.63 24.72 -9.36
C GLU A 415 -9.84 25.65 -9.21
N ALA A 416 -9.71 26.64 -8.35
CA ALA A 416 -10.70 27.70 -8.25
C ALA A 416 -10.47 28.71 -9.36
N ALA A 417 -11.51 29.04 -10.13
CA ALA A 417 -11.41 30.05 -11.17
C ALA A 417 -11.19 31.46 -10.55
N PRO A 418 -10.39 32.31 -11.19
CA PRO A 418 -10.12 33.67 -10.70
C PRO A 418 -11.39 34.57 -10.56
N ALA A 419 -12.40 34.28 -11.36
CA ALA A 419 -13.68 35.04 -11.37
C ALA A 419 -14.78 34.42 -10.47
N GLY A 420 -14.45 33.40 -9.70
CA GLY A 420 -15.41 32.52 -9.02
C GLY A 420 -15.83 31.39 -9.96
N GLY A 421 -16.03 30.17 -9.44
CA GLY A 421 -16.30 28.99 -10.24
C GLY A 421 -15.17 27.96 -10.14
N ALA A 422 -15.09 27.05 -11.10
CA ALA A 422 -14.08 25.99 -11.16
C ALA A 422 -13.40 25.95 -12.55
N VAL A 423 -12.15 25.53 -12.58
CA VAL A 423 -11.34 25.24 -13.78
C VAL A 423 -10.87 23.80 -13.74
#